data_3c4f9c6ae2e5f4a7b0d3c4c61de75627
#
_entry.id   3c4f9c6ae2e5f4a7b0d3c4c61de75627
#
_cell.length_a   1.000
_cell.length_b   1.000
_cell.length_c   1.000
_cell.angle_alpha   90.00
_cell.angle_beta   90.00
_cell.angle_gamma   90.00
#
_symmetry.space_group_name_H-M   'P 1'
#
loop_
_entity.id
_entity.type
_entity.pdbx_description
1 polymer ?
#
loop_
_entity_poly.entity_id
_entity_poly.type
_entity_poly.pdbx_seq_one_letter_code
_entity_poly.pdbx_strand_id
1 'polypeptide(L)'
;LLRRRRGLLDGVVLTGGEALRQDALADAAREVIDMGFQVGVHTAGPYPRRLRDMIEAGLVSWVGLDIKALPEHYGQVVGRANAAARAWESLEVLVEAAGRGGPDFEVRTTVVPGDVTADDAVEVARRVHAAGARVYALQQARSEGTSGEFDVVAPGWDGMCERMAERIEALGWDRFTYRPA
;
A
#
# COMPACT_ATOMS: atom_id res chain seq x y z
N LEU A 1 -13.88 -19.55 -11.80
CA LEU A 1 -14.57 -18.35 -11.34
C LEU A 1 -14.32 -17.18 -12.31
N LEU A 2 -13.07 -16.75 -12.52
CA LEU A 2 -12.70 -15.56 -13.31
C LEU A 2 -13.21 -15.61 -14.76
N ARG A 3 -13.08 -16.74 -15.45
CA ARG A 3 -13.55 -16.89 -16.86
C ARG A 3 -15.02 -16.49 -17.05
N ARG A 4 -15.87 -16.65 -16.02
CA ARG A 4 -17.29 -16.26 -16.03
C ARG A 4 -17.51 -14.78 -15.70
N ARG A 5 -16.47 -14.04 -15.37
CA ARG A 5 -16.51 -12.63 -15.00
C ARG A 5 -15.88 -11.70 -16.05
N ARG A 6 -15.51 -12.22 -17.21
CA ARG A 6 -15.02 -11.42 -18.34
C ARG A 6 -16.06 -10.38 -18.73
N GLY A 7 -15.62 -9.13 -18.89
CA GLY A 7 -16.50 -8.01 -19.17
C GLY A 7 -17.31 -7.47 -17.99
N LEU A 8 -17.17 -8.09 -16.79
CA LEU A 8 -17.76 -7.59 -15.55
C LEU A 8 -16.73 -7.05 -14.55
N LEU A 9 -15.47 -7.43 -14.72
CA LEU A 9 -14.34 -7.00 -13.91
C LEU A 9 -13.23 -6.51 -14.85
N ASP A 10 -12.56 -5.43 -14.48
CA ASP A 10 -11.43 -4.88 -15.23
C ASP A 10 -10.12 -5.58 -14.83
N GLY A 11 -10.00 -5.98 -13.58
CA GLY A 11 -8.78 -6.58 -13.05
C GLY A 11 -8.97 -7.44 -11.81
N VAL A 12 -7.88 -8.06 -11.40
CA VAL A 12 -7.77 -8.90 -10.21
C VAL A 12 -6.64 -8.39 -9.34
N VAL A 13 -6.91 -8.17 -8.07
CA VAL A 13 -5.87 -7.81 -7.11
C VAL A 13 -5.38 -9.08 -6.40
N LEU A 14 -4.10 -9.38 -6.59
CA LEU A 14 -3.42 -10.48 -5.90
C LEU A 14 -2.96 -9.98 -4.52
N THR A 15 -3.46 -10.61 -3.49
CA THR A 15 -3.24 -10.24 -2.09
C THR A 15 -3.16 -11.50 -1.22
N GLY A 16 -3.01 -11.33 0.08
CA GLY A 16 -2.96 -12.42 1.05
C GLY A 16 -1.57 -12.63 1.64
N GLY A 17 -1.44 -12.38 2.95
CA GLY A 17 -0.15 -12.26 3.61
C GLY A 17 0.73 -11.23 2.89
N GLU A 18 1.83 -11.68 2.30
CA GLU A 18 2.66 -10.85 1.41
C GLU A 18 2.70 -11.53 0.01
N ALA A 19 2.04 -10.91 -0.95
CA ALA A 19 1.90 -11.47 -2.30
C ALA A 19 3.26 -11.69 -2.98
N LEU A 20 4.19 -10.73 -2.86
CA LEU A 20 5.53 -10.82 -3.44
C LEU A 20 6.41 -11.93 -2.84
N ARG A 21 5.99 -12.54 -1.73
CA ARG A 21 6.67 -13.70 -1.16
C ARG A 21 6.36 -15.00 -1.91
N GLN A 22 5.21 -15.07 -2.59
CA GLN A 22 4.74 -16.29 -3.24
C GLN A 22 5.52 -16.55 -4.53
N ASP A 23 6.11 -17.74 -4.65
CA ASP A 23 6.89 -18.09 -5.85
C ASP A 23 5.99 -18.25 -7.09
N ALA A 24 4.74 -18.65 -6.89
CA ALA A 24 3.75 -18.78 -7.97
C ALA A 24 3.13 -17.44 -8.43
N LEU A 25 3.51 -16.28 -7.83
CA LEU A 25 2.87 -15.00 -8.13
C LEU A 25 2.97 -14.62 -9.61
N ALA A 26 4.14 -14.78 -10.21
CA ALA A 26 4.35 -14.42 -11.61
C ALA A 26 3.52 -15.29 -12.56
N ASP A 27 3.41 -16.59 -12.28
CA ASP A 27 2.61 -17.51 -13.10
C ASP A 27 1.11 -17.22 -12.93
N ALA A 28 0.67 -16.96 -11.71
CA ALA A 28 -0.71 -16.54 -11.45
C ALA A 28 -1.07 -15.22 -12.16
N ALA A 29 -0.14 -14.25 -12.17
CA ALA A 29 -0.34 -12.99 -12.88
C ALA A 29 -0.48 -13.22 -14.41
N ARG A 30 0.37 -14.06 -15.00
CA ARG A 30 0.25 -14.43 -16.44
C ARG A 30 -1.09 -15.08 -16.74
N GLU A 31 -1.54 -16.04 -15.92
CA GLU A 31 -2.85 -16.64 -16.11
C GLU A 31 -3.99 -15.62 -16.08
N VAL A 32 -3.92 -14.64 -15.17
CA VAL A 32 -4.92 -13.57 -15.04
C VAL A 32 -4.91 -12.70 -16.29
N ILE A 33 -3.72 -12.32 -16.79
CA ILE A 33 -3.55 -11.55 -18.02
C ILE A 33 -4.06 -12.31 -19.25
N ASP A 34 -3.74 -13.61 -19.37
CA ASP A 34 -4.21 -14.48 -20.46
C ASP A 34 -5.74 -14.63 -20.46
N MET A 35 -6.37 -14.46 -19.30
CA MET A 35 -7.82 -14.40 -19.20
C MET A 35 -8.41 -13.02 -19.58
N GLY A 36 -7.58 -12.01 -19.90
CA GLY A 36 -8.00 -10.70 -20.34
C GLY A 36 -8.27 -9.71 -19.18
N PHE A 37 -7.70 -9.94 -17.99
CA PHE A 37 -7.82 -9.04 -16.85
C PHE A 37 -6.52 -8.28 -16.60
N GLN A 38 -6.62 -7.09 -16.02
CA GLN A 38 -5.50 -6.40 -15.41
C GLN A 38 -5.11 -7.05 -14.08
N VAL A 39 -3.84 -6.88 -13.68
CA VAL A 39 -3.32 -7.42 -12.41
C VAL A 39 -2.91 -6.28 -11.48
N GLY A 40 -3.53 -6.26 -10.30
CA GLY A 40 -3.09 -5.46 -9.17
C GLY A 40 -2.37 -6.31 -8.13
N VAL A 41 -1.49 -5.68 -7.35
CA VAL A 41 -0.80 -6.33 -6.22
C VAL A 41 -0.87 -5.45 -4.98
N HIS A 42 -1.23 -6.06 -3.83
CA HIS A 42 -1.06 -5.44 -2.52
C HIS A 42 0.24 -5.95 -1.88
N THR A 43 1.05 -5.04 -1.37
CA THR A 43 2.31 -5.38 -0.70
C THR A 43 2.68 -4.38 0.39
N ALA A 44 3.36 -4.87 1.43
CA ALA A 44 4.05 -4.02 2.40
C ALA A 44 5.51 -3.69 1.96
N GLY A 45 5.88 -4.01 0.75
CA GLY A 45 7.16 -3.64 0.14
C GLY A 45 8.41 -4.41 0.61
N PRO A 46 8.34 -5.62 1.22
CA PRO A 46 9.53 -6.28 1.74
C PRO A 46 10.43 -6.90 0.65
N TYR A 47 10.01 -6.90 -0.60
CA TYR A 47 10.70 -7.53 -1.74
C TYR A 47 10.84 -6.58 -2.94
N PRO A 48 11.60 -5.47 -2.85
CA PRO A 48 11.70 -4.46 -3.91
C PRO A 48 12.23 -5.03 -5.23
N ARG A 49 13.16 -6.00 -5.19
CA ARG A 49 13.66 -6.68 -6.40
C ARG A 49 12.56 -7.46 -7.11
N ARG A 50 11.78 -8.27 -6.37
CA ARG A 50 10.65 -9.02 -6.96
C ARG A 50 9.58 -8.09 -7.52
N LEU A 51 9.32 -6.95 -6.87
CA LEU A 51 8.43 -5.93 -7.37
C LEU A 51 8.94 -5.37 -8.71
N ARG A 52 10.22 -5.03 -8.80
CA ARG A 52 10.87 -4.59 -10.04
C ARG A 52 10.72 -5.63 -11.15
N ASP A 53 11.04 -6.89 -10.86
CA ASP A 53 10.97 -7.99 -11.83
C ASP A 53 9.53 -8.14 -12.39
N MET A 54 8.50 -8.04 -11.53
CA MET A 54 7.09 -8.10 -11.94
C MET A 54 6.70 -6.93 -12.84
N ILE A 55 7.19 -5.72 -12.55
CA ILE A 55 6.94 -4.52 -13.33
C ILE A 55 7.64 -4.61 -14.69
N GLU A 56 8.92 -4.97 -14.72
CA GLU A 56 9.71 -5.10 -15.95
C GLU A 56 9.17 -6.19 -16.87
N ALA A 57 8.61 -7.25 -16.30
CA ALA A 57 7.93 -8.30 -17.05
C ALA A 57 6.51 -7.92 -17.52
N GLY A 58 6.01 -6.72 -17.23
CA GLY A 58 4.66 -6.27 -17.59
C GLY A 58 3.54 -7.05 -16.91
N LEU A 59 3.81 -7.66 -15.75
CA LEU A 59 2.87 -8.54 -15.05
C LEU A 59 1.98 -7.81 -14.03
N VAL A 60 2.16 -6.51 -13.86
CA VAL A 60 1.42 -5.70 -12.90
C VAL A 60 1.01 -4.38 -13.55
N SER A 61 -0.26 -4.03 -13.44
CA SER A 61 -0.83 -2.76 -13.93
C SER A 61 -1.15 -1.79 -12.79
N TRP A 62 -1.24 -2.28 -11.55
CA TRP A 62 -1.51 -1.45 -10.38
C TRP A 62 -0.88 -2.03 -9.11
N VAL A 63 -0.37 -1.16 -8.23
CA VAL A 63 0.21 -1.57 -6.94
C VAL A 63 -0.37 -0.74 -5.80
N GLY A 64 -0.86 -1.41 -4.75
CA GLY A 64 -1.13 -0.80 -3.45
C GLY A 64 0.04 -1.09 -2.51
N LEU A 65 0.83 -0.06 -2.18
CA LEU A 65 1.98 -0.16 -1.29
C LEU A 65 1.64 0.37 0.11
N ASP A 66 1.84 -0.44 1.13
CA ASP A 66 1.65 -0.04 2.52
C ASP A 66 2.96 0.48 3.12
N ILE A 67 3.06 1.79 3.37
CA ILE A 67 4.10 2.41 4.19
C ILE A 67 3.51 2.64 5.60
N LYS A 68 4.07 1.98 6.61
CA LYS A 68 3.42 1.88 7.92
C LYS A 68 3.85 2.96 8.92
N ALA A 69 5.09 3.42 8.85
CA ALA A 69 5.65 4.40 9.77
C ALA A 69 6.88 5.07 9.13
N LEU A 70 7.48 6.01 9.84
CA LEU A 70 8.78 6.57 9.50
C LEU A 70 9.88 5.51 9.61
N PRO A 71 10.97 5.59 8.83
CA PRO A 71 12.06 4.61 8.89
C PRO A 71 12.58 4.35 10.31
N GLU A 72 12.71 5.40 11.10
CA GLU A 72 13.17 5.38 12.48
C GLU A 72 12.25 4.61 13.45
N HIS A 73 10.96 4.56 13.15
CA HIS A 73 9.94 3.89 13.99
C HIS A 73 9.44 2.56 13.40
N TYR A 74 9.84 2.24 12.18
CA TYR A 74 9.33 1.07 11.45
C TYR A 74 9.52 -0.25 12.20
N GLY A 75 10.62 -0.37 12.95
CA GLY A 75 10.92 -1.54 13.76
C GLY A 75 9.89 -1.80 14.87
N GLN A 76 9.28 -0.75 15.40
CA GLN A 76 8.25 -0.85 16.46
C GLN A 76 6.96 -1.46 15.90
N VAL A 77 6.62 -1.11 14.63
CA VAL A 77 5.38 -1.57 13.97
C VAL A 77 5.53 -2.95 13.35
N VAL A 78 6.70 -3.26 12.76
CA VAL A 78 6.89 -4.47 11.95
C VAL A 78 7.74 -5.52 12.64
N GLY A 79 8.49 -5.15 13.68
CA GLY A 79 9.34 -6.07 14.45
C GLY A 79 10.55 -6.63 13.69
N ARG A 80 10.96 -5.98 12.57
CA ARG A 80 12.09 -6.43 11.74
C ARG A 80 13.00 -5.27 11.36
N ALA A 81 14.30 -5.39 11.66
CA ALA A 81 15.30 -4.34 11.52
C ALA A 81 15.41 -3.72 10.10
N ASN A 82 15.24 -4.50 9.05
CA ASN A 82 15.44 -4.03 7.66
C ASN A 82 14.11 -3.77 6.90
N ALA A 83 12.97 -3.77 7.60
CA ALA A 83 11.68 -3.63 6.95
C ALA A 83 11.49 -2.23 6.35
N ALA A 84 11.94 -1.20 7.06
CA ALA A 84 11.89 0.18 6.58
C ALA A 84 12.61 0.37 5.25
N ALA A 85 13.90 0.01 5.21
CA ALA A 85 14.72 0.20 4.01
C ALA A 85 14.08 -0.45 2.76
N ARG A 86 13.54 -1.66 2.92
CA ARG A 86 12.90 -2.38 1.81
C ARG A 86 11.58 -1.75 1.36
N ALA A 87 10.74 -1.33 2.33
CA ALA A 87 9.47 -0.70 1.99
C ALA A 87 9.68 0.63 1.26
N TRP A 88 10.63 1.45 1.73
CA TRP A 88 10.96 2.71 1.09
C TRP A 88 11.68 2.51 -0.25
N GLU A 89 12.56 1.49 -0.39
CA GLU A 89 13.12 1.08 -1.69
C GLU A 89 12.02 0.65 -2.67
N SER A 90 10.97 -0.05 -2.20
CA SER A 90 9.83 -0.40 -3.04
C SER A 90 9.05 0.84 -3.51
N LEU A 91 8.94 1.88 -2.70
CA LEU A 91 8.38 3.17 -3.12
C LEU A 91 9.22 3.81 -4.24
N GLU A 92 10.55 3.83 -4.09
CA GLU A 92 11.46 4.34 -5.12
C GLU A 92 11.30 3.59 -6.44
N VAL A 93 11.20 2.25 -6.38
CA VAL A 93 10.95 1.39 -7.56
C VAL A 93 9.66 1.80 -8.27
N LEU A 94 8.58 2.05 -7.54
CA LEU A 94 7.29 2.44 -8.11
C LEU A 94 7.32 3.84 -8.72
N VAL A 95 7.91 4.80 -8.03
CA VAL A 95 8.04 6.18 -8.54
C VAL A 95 8.88 6.20 -9.82
N GLU A 96 10.00 5.48 -9.84
CA GLU A 96 10.86 5.34 -11.02
C GLU A 96 10.10 4.69 -12.20
N ALA A 97 9.35 3.63 -11.93
CA ALA A 97 8.58 2.91 -12.94
C ALA A 97 7.44 3.79 -13.51
N ALA A 98 6.70 4.48 -12.66
CA ALA A 98 5.61 5.37 -13.07
C ALA A 98 6.12 6.50 -13.99
N GLY A 99 7.30 7.05 -13.71
CA GLY A 99 7.95 8.05 -14.57
C GLY A 99 8.30 7.55 -15.98
N ARG A 100 8.27 6.23 -16.20
CA ARG A 100 8.53 5.57 -17.50
C ARG A 100 7.28 4.90 -18.10
N GLY A 101 6.09 5.24 -17.61
CA GLY A 101 4.84 4.63 -18.06
C GLY A 101 4.59 3.22 -17.51
N GLY A 102 5.15 2.90 -16.36
CA GLY A 102 4.90 1.66 -15.61
C GLY A 102 3.52 1.64 -14.94
N PRO A 103 3.32 0.75 -13.95
CA PRO A 103 2.02 0.58 -13.30
C PRO A 103 1.60 1.83 -12.53
N ASP A 104 0.30 2.08 -12.47
CA ASP A 104 -0.26 3.00 -11.49
C ASP A 104 -0.05 2.47 -10.06
N PHE A 105 0.06 3.35 -9.09
CA PHE A 105 0.16 2.92 -7.70
C PHE A 105 -0.49 3.89 -6.71
N GLU A 106 -0.89 3.34 -5.58
CA GLU A 106 -1.40 4.07 -4.42
C GLU A 106 -0.54 3.70 -3.21
N VAL A 107 -0.04 4.71 -2.50
CA VAL A 107 0.58 4.47 -1.19
C VAL A 107 -0.49 4.59 -0.10
N ARG A 108 -0.45 3.68 0.86
CA ARG A 108 -1.41 3.62 1.97
C ARG A 108 -0.70 3.62 3.30
N THR A 109 -1.27 4.32 4.26
CA THR A 109 -0.86 4.23 5.66
C THR A 109 -2.08 3.92 6.51
N THR A 110 -1.99 2.84 7.30
CA THR A 110 -3.04 2.47 8.26
C THR A 110 -2.63 2.96 9.64
N VAL A 111 -3.51 3.72 10.28
CA VAL A 111 -3.29 4.31 11.61
C VAL A 111 -4.08 3.56 12.68
N VAL A 112 -3.43 3.38 13.83
CA VAL A 112 -3.97 2.68 15.01
C VAL A 112 -4.00 3.66 16.18
N PRO A 113 -5.08 3.70 17.00
CA PRO A 113 -5.16 4.58 18.16
C PRO A 113 -4.03 4.31 19.16
N GLY A 114 -3.33 5.37 19.59
CA GLY A 114 -2.25 5.28 20.58
C GLY A 114 -0.98 4.57 20.09
N ASP A 115 -0.85 4.32 18.79
CA ASP A 115 0.30 3.72 18.16
C ASP A 115 1.12 4.76 17.37
N VAL A 116 2.41 4.51 17.22
CA VAL A 116 3.32 5.38 16.45
C VAL A 116 2.88 5.59 15.00
N THR A 117 2.07 4.70 14.44
CA THR A 117 1.49 4.87 13.10
C THR A 117 0.61 6.12 13.01
N ALA A 118 -0.10 6.47 14.09
CA ALA A 118 -0.88 7.70 14.15
C ALA A 118 0.00 8.94 14.30
N ASP A 119 1.03 8.86 15.14
CA ASP A 119 1.96 9.98 15.37
C ASP A 119 2.74 10.31 14.09
N ASP A 120 3.13 9.30 13.35
CA ASP A 120 3.94 9.43 12.13
C ASP A 120 3.12 9.78 10.86
N ALA A 121 1.82 9.54 10.84
CA ALA A 121 1.00 9.51 9.62
C ALA A 121 1.20 10.71 8.69
N VAL A 122 1.16 11.93 9.23
CA VAL A 122 1.31 13.16 8.44
C VAL A 122 2.71 13.31 7.88
N GLU A 123 3.73 12.96 8.66
CA GLU A 123 5.13 13.05 8.22
C GLU A 123 5.46 11.94 7.21
N VAL A 124 4.91 10.73 7.37
CA VAL A 124 4.98 9.66 6.36
C VAL A 124 4.39 10.15 5.04
N ALA A 125 3.17 10.69 5.07
CA ALA A 125 2.53 11.22 3.88
C ALA A 125 3.38 12.31 3.21
N ARG A 126 3.95 13.23 3.99
CA ARG A 126 4.81 14.29 3.47
C ARG A 126 6.06 13.73 2.79
N ARG A 127 6.74 12.75 3.39
CA ARG A 127 7.93 12.12 2.80
C ARG A 127 7.57 11.30 1.55
N VAL A 128 6.46 10.57 1.57
CA VAL A 128 5.94 9.81 0.43
C VAL A 128 5.61 10.74 -0.75
N HIS A 129 4.97 11.88 -0.48
CA HIS A 129 4.68 12.89 -1.49
C HIS A 129 5.97 13.50 -2.07
N ALA A 130 6.93 13.86 -1.20
CA ALA A 130 8.23 14.40 -1.60
C ALA A 130 9.05 13.39 -2.42
N ALA A 131 8.90 12.09 -2.19
CA ALA A 131 9.52 11.03 -2.99
C ALA A 131 8.91 10.92 -4.40
N GLY A 132 7.75 11.52 -4.66
CA GLY A 132 7.14 11.56 -5.99
C GLY A 132 5.84 10.77 -6.14
N ALA A 133 5.33 10.14 -5.08
CA ALA A 133 4.00 9.52 -5.12
C ALA A 133 2.91 10.59 -5.34
N ARG A 134 1.87 10.23 -6.08
CA ARG A 134 0.77 11.14 -6.45
C ARG A 134 -0.60 10.69 -5.94
N VAL A 135 -0.71 9.44 -5.55
CA VAL A 135 -1.97 8.86 -5.04
C VAL A 135 -1.73 8.30 -3.65
N TYR A 136 -2.51 8.73 -2.69
CA TYR A 136 -2.34 8.35 -1.29
C TYR A 136 -3.67 8.04 -0.60
N ALA A 137 -3.65 7.07 0.31
CA ALA A 137 -4.78 6.79 1.19
C ALA A 137 -4.35 6.71 2.66
N LEU A 138 -5.08 7.43 3.52
CA LEU A 138 -5.05 7.24 4.96
C LEU A 138 -6.17 6.27 5.34
N GLN A 139 -5.86 5.23 6.11
CA GLN A 139 -6.82 4.22 6.53
C GLN A 139 -6.86 4.12 8.06
N GLN A 140 -8.05 4.03 8.64
CA GLN A 140 -8.17 3.58 10.02
C GLN A 140 -8.04 2.05 10.10
N ALA A 141 -7.37 1.57 11.12
CA ALA A 141 -7.36 0.14 11.42
C ALA A 141 -8.75 -0.34 11.80
N ARG A 142 -9.11 -1.54 11.33
CA ARG A 142 -10.35 -2.22 11.68
C ARG A 142 -10.06 -3.32 12.69
N SER A 143 -11.00 -3.57 13.59
CA SER A 143 -10.91 -4.70 14.54
C SER A 143 -11.01 -6.04 13.83
N GLU A 144 -11.74 -6.11 12.73
CA GLU A 144 -11.94 -7.34 11.96
C GLU A 144 -10.67 -7.73 11.17
N GLY A 145 -10.22 -8.97 11.34
CA GLY A 145 -9.08 -9.54 10.60
C GLY A 145 -7.71 -9.22 11.19
N THR A 146 -7.64 -8.64 12.38
CA THR A 146 -6.40 -8.44 13.11
C THR A 146 -6.21 -9.52 14.17
N SER A 147 -4.97 -10.00 14.35
CA SER A 147 -4.61 -10.99 15.36
C SER A 147 -4.21 -10.37 16.71
N GLY A 148 -4.41 -9.07 16.89
CA GLY A 148 -3.97 -8.32 18.05
C GLY A 148 -5.13 -7.81 18.91
N GLU A 149 -4.93 -7.79 20.22
CA GLU A 149 -5.76 -7.06 21.18
C GLU A 149 -5.41 -5.57 21.10
N PHE A 150 -5.89 -4.83 20.10
CA PHE A 150 -5.88 -3.40 20.19
C PHE A 150 -7.30 -2.86 20.13
N ASP A 151 -7.55 -1.91 21.00
CA ASP A 151 -8.83 -1.24 21.03
C ASP A 151 -8.84 -0.19 19.92
N VAL A 152 -9.56 -0.48 18.84
CA VAL A 152 -9.74 0.48 17.72
C VAL A 152 -10.69 1.60 18.07
N VAL A 153 -11.36 1.51 19.22
CA VAL A 153 -12.32 2.50 19.70
C VAL A 153 -11.67 3.34 20.81
N ALA A 154 -11.13 4.50 20.44
CA ALA A 154 -10.68 5.49 21.40
C ALA A 154 -11.54 6.74 21.32
N PRO A 155 -11.94 7.35 22.46
CA PRO A 155 -12.70 8.59 22.45
C PRO A 155 -12.03 9.69 21.62
N GLY A 156 -12.75 10.28 20.66
CA GLY A 156 -12.24 11.34 19.79
C GLY A 156 -11.32 10.87 18.66
N TRP A 157 -11.16 9.55 18.48
CA TRP A 157 -10.28 8.98 17.47
C TRP A 157 -10.68 9.37 16.05
N ASP A 158 -11.97 9.30 15.70
CA ASP A 158 -12.45 9.67 14.37
C ASP A 158 -12.11 11.12 14.04
N GLY A 159 -12.38 12.04 14.96
CA GLY A 159 -12.04 13.45 14.79
C GLY A 159 -10.52 13.70 14.73
N MET A 160 -9.70 12.85 15.35
CA MET A 160 -8.24 12.92 15.18
C MET A 160 -7.83 12.47 13.77
N CYS A 161 -8.41 11.38 13.27
CA CYS A 161 -8.16 10.88 11.92
C CYS A 161 -8.63 11.85 10.84
N GLU A 162 -9.78 12.49 11.03
CA GLU A 162 -10.28 13.54 10.13
C GLU A 162 -9.29 14.71 10.04
N ARG A 163 -8.79 15.21 11.17
CA ARG A 163 -7.78 16.28 11.17
C ARG A 163 -6.44 15.83 10.54
N MET A 164 -6.04 14.58 10.71
CA MET A 164 -4.87 14.03 10.00
C MET A 164 -5.14 14.00 8.49
N ALA A 165 -6.32 13.54 8.08
CA ALA A 165 -6.72 13.48 6.68
C ALA A 165 -6.70 14.87 6.03
N GLU A 166 -7.27 15.89 6.66
CA GLU A 166 -7.24 17.28 6.18
C GLU A 166 -5.80 17.78 5.96
N ARG A 167 -4.91 17.50 6.92
CA ARG A 167 -3.49 17.91 6.83
C ARG A 167 -2.75 17.16 5.71
N ILE A 168 -3.08 15.91 5.49
CA ILE A 168 -2.48 15.08 4.44
C ILE A 168 -3.01 15.52 3.07
N GLU A 169 -4.31 15.74 2.93
CA GLU A 169 -4.93 16.21 1.68
C GLU A 169 -4.35 17.54 1.23
N ALA A 170 -4.07 18.45 2.18
CA ALA A 170 -3.45 19.74 1.92
C ALA A 170 -2.02 19.67 1.31
N LEU A 171 -1.40 18.49 1.25
CA LEU A 171 -0.12 18.29 0.56
C LEU A 171 -0.23 18.35 -0.97
N GLY A 172 -1.45 18.25 -1.55
CA GLY A 172 -1.68 18.44 -2.98
C GLY A 172 -1.48 17.16 -3.81
N TRP A 173 -2.08 16.07 -3.40
CA TRP A 173 -2.12 14.81 -4.16
C TRP A 173 -2.97 14.92 -5.42
N ASP A 174 -2.64 14.16 -6.46
CA ASP A 174 -3.54 14.01 -7.61
C ASP A 174 -4.83 13.29 -7.21
N ARG A 175 -4.72 12.34 -6.25
CA ARG A 175 -5.86 11.70 -5.58
C ARG A 175 -5.51 11.37 -4.13
N PHE A 176 -6.34 11.82 -3.23
CA PHE A 176 -6.30 11.46 -1.81
C PHE A 176 -7.60 10.74 -1.42
N THR A 177 -7.49 9.74 -0.55
CA THR A 177 -8.64 9.01 -0.01
C THR A 177 -8.46 8.79 1.48
N TYR A 178 -9.44 9.22 2.27
CA TYR A 178 -9.56 8.81 3.66
C TYR A 178 -10.55 7.64 3.76
N ARG A 179 -10.13 6.57 4.43
CA ARG A 179 -10.93 5.35 4.64
C ARG A 179 -11.13 5.14 6.14
N PRO A 180 -12.29 5.51 6.69
CA PRO A 180 -12.64 5.21 8.08
C PRO A 180 -12.78 3.69 8.30
N ALA A 181 -12.79 3.28 9.58
CA ALA A 181 -12.93 1.87 9.98
C ALA A 181 -14.30 1.29 9.66
#